data_b90311b31c902b478d1a53a15d9a8ac7
#
_entry.id   b90311b31c902b478d1a53a15d9a8ac7
#
_cell.length_a   1.000
_cell.length_b   1.000
_cell.length_c   1.000
_cell.angle_alpha   90.00
_cell.angle_beta   90.00
_cell.angle_gamma   90.00
#
_symmetry.space_group_name_H-M   'P 1'
#
loop_
_entity.id
_entity.type
_entity.pdbx_description
1 polymer ?
#
loop_
_entity_poly.entity_id
_entity_poly.type
_entity_poly.pdbx_seq_one_letter_code
_entity_poly.pdbx_strand_id
1 'polypeptide(L)'
;KIQHCAFGAGVGLLLVLYFFLYDMTKTERGSFGTKIGVILATAGSAVGLGNIWRFPYLTGKDGGAAFILIYALFVFALGIPGMICEFVVGRHGGSNAARAYFKLSGGKAWWIVGAMGMLTSTIILGFYAVVAGWCLQYLYASIAGQLMGDEQYVMTYFQEFSTNPVKPVLCTLAFLLLTHSVVVHGVRNGIEKVSNLLMPTLFLLLIVIAVASCLLPGADAGIKFLFHPDFSKINKDTLLDALGQAFFSLSLGTSCLCTYASYFSRQTNLAKSAVQIAVIDTCIAILAGLMIFPAAFSVGVSPDSGPSLVFITLPNVFNQAFASMPAVGYVMSLLFYALLALAALTSTISMHEIGTSLLYEELHITRKSGAWIQTGVCAVIGVLCTLSCGAVNWLSFAGKSFLDWCDYVTGQMLMPVGAMLACLFIGWFAPRKVVHDEFTNHGTLRSTFYGIFLFCVRFICPVCIVIIFLHQFGII
;
A
#
# COMPACT_ATOMS: atom_id res chain seq x y z
N LYS A 1 23.54 4.80 -32.59
CA LYS A 1 22.60 5.13 -31.47
C LYS A 1 22.24 3.90 -30.60
N ILE A 2 22.22 2.69 -31.13
CA ILE A 2 21.93 1.44 -30.37
C ILE A 2 23.13 1.01 -29.52
N GLN A 3 24.36 1.26 -29.94
CA GLN A 3 25.58 0.93 -29.19
C GLN A 3 25.78 1.79 -27.92
N HIS A 4 25.33 3.04 -27.89
CA HIS A 4 25.43 3.90 -26.72
C HIS A 4 24.42 3.54 -25.60
N CYS A 5 23.24 3.01 -25.95
CA CYS A 5 22.29 2.50 -24.96
C CYS A 5 22.75 1.21 -24.28
N ALA A 6 23.41 0.31 -25.03
CA ALA A 6 23.94 -0.95 -24.48
C ALA A 6 25.13 -0.71 -23.53
N PHE A 7 25.96 0.33 -23.79
CA PHE A 7 27.10 0.68 -22.94
C PHE A 7 26.65 1.28 -21.59
N GLY A 8 25.62 2.12 -21.59
CA GLY A 8 25.05 2.69 -20.36
C GLY A 8 24.38 1.63 -19.46
N ALA A 9 23.66 0.68 -20.07
CA ALA A 9 23.06 -0.42 -19.33
C ALA A 9 24.11 -1.39 -18.76
N GLY A 10 25.20 -1.64 -19.50
CA GLY A 10 26.31 -2.48 -19.04
C GLY A 10 27.09 -1.86 -17.87
N VAL A 11 27.34 -0.56 -17.91
CA VAL A 11 28.03 0.17 -16.83
C VAL A 11 27.15 0.23 -15.59
N GLY A 12 25.84 0.45 -15.72
CA GLY A 12 24.88 0.41 -14.61
C GLY A 12 24.85 -0.97 -13.96
N LEU A 13 24.82 -2.04 -14.75
CA LEU A 13 24.83 -3.42 -14.25
C LEU A 13 26.18 -3.78 -13.57
N LEU A 14 27.30 -3.32 -14.11
CA LEU A 14 28.62 -3.52 -13.52
C LEU A 14 28.80 -2.73 -12.23
N LEU A 15 28.29 -1.51 -12.14
CA LEU A 15 28.27 -0.73 -10.89
C LEU A 15 27.40 -1.42 -9.83
N VAL A 16 26.23 -1.90 -10.19
CA VAL A 16 25.34 -2.65 -9.28
C VAL A 16 26.02 -3.93 -8.82
N LEU A 17 26.65 -4.69 -9.72
CA LEU A 17 27.42 -5.90 -9.38
C LEU A 17 28.64 -5.58 -8.49
N TYR A 18 29.35 -4.49 -8.73
CA TYR A 18 30.47 -4.05 -7.91
C TYR A 18 30.03 -3.73 -6.49
N PHE A 19 28.90 -3.03 -6.31
CA PHE A 19 28.32 -2.73 -4.99
C PHE A 19 27.89 -3.98 -4.23
N PHE A 20 27.37 -5.03 -4.91
CA PHE A 20 26.99 -6.29 -4.27
C PHE A 20 28.16 -7.20 -3.88
N LEU A 21 29.30 -7.08 -4.56
CA LEU A 21 30.47 -7.91 -4.31
C LEU A 21 31.38 -7.38 -3.18
N TYR A 22 31.21 -6.11 -2.79
CA TYR A 22 32.04 -5.54 -1.72
C TYR A 22 31.54 -5.98 -0.34
N ASP A 23 32.41 -6.65 0.40
CA ASP A 23 32.13 -7.18 1.75
C ASP A 23 31.93 -6.04 2.75
N MET A 24 30.79 -6.04 3.45
CA MET A 24 30.33 -4.94 4.30
C MET A 24 30.78 -5.12 5.74
N THR A 25 31.47 -4.13 6.29
CA THR A 25 31.49 -3.90 7.74
C THR A 25 30.06 -3.71 8.23
N LYS A 26 29.66 -4.46 9.28
CA LYS A 26 28.30 -4.43 9.87
C LYS A 26 27.91 -3.00 10.24
N THR A 27 27.09 -2.37 9.44
CA THR A 27 26.35 -1.18 9.86
C THR A 27 25.33 -1.63 10.91
N GLU A 28 25.30 -1.02 12.09
CA GLU A 28 24.31 -1.32 13.11
C GLU A 28 22.91 -1.03 12.53
N ARG A 29 22.17 -2.09 12.25
CA ARG A 29 20.82 -2.00 11.71
C ARG A 29 19.83 -1.77 12.83
N GLY A 30 18.91 -0.82 12.67
CA GLY A 30 17.81 -0.60 13.59
C GLY A 30 16.95 -1.87 13.79
N SER A 31 16.29 -1.98 14.92
CA SER A 31 15.32 -3.05 15.20
C SER A 31 14.08 -2.47 15.87
N PHE A 32 12.95 -3.13 15.71
CA PHE A 32 11.77 -2.80 16.49
C PHE A 32 11.97 -3.12 17.96
N GLY A 33 11.49 -2.24 18.83
CA GLY A 33 11.63 -2.38 20.28
C GLY A 33 10.62 -3.32 20.91
N THR A 34 9.41 -3.41 20.31
CA THR A 34 8.27 -4.15 20.90
C THR A 34 7.58 -5.05 19.88
N LYS A 35 6.95 -6.15 20.36
CA LYS A 35 6.13 -7.03 19.51
C LYS A 35 4.92 -6.30 18.93
N ILE A 36 4.32 -5.40 19.69
CA ILE A 36 3.19 -4.58 19.24
C ILE A 36 3.66 -3.60 18.17
N GLY A 37 4.82 -2.97 18.36
CA GLY A 37 5.41 -2.07 17.37
C GLY A 37 5.67 -2.76 16.02
N VAL A 38 6.15 -4.02 16.03
CA VAL A 38 6.29 -4.84 14.83
C VAL A 38 4.95 -4.96 14.09
N ILE A 39 3.88 -5.33 14.81
CA ILE A 39 2.55 -5.56 14.20
C ILE A 39 1.97 -4.25 13.71
N LEU A 40 1.97 -3.18 14.53
CA LEU A 40 1.36 -1.90 14.17
C LEU A 40 2.12 -1.21 13.02
N ALA A 41 3.45 -1.25 13.02
CA ALA A 41 4.23 -0.68 11.92
C ALA A 41 4.01 -1.46 10.61
N THR A 42 4.01 -2.80 10.68
CA THR A 42 3.81 -3.63 9.48
C THR A 42 2.35 -3.61 9.01
N ALA A 43 1.37 -3.60 9.92
CA ALA A 43 -0.03 -3.37 9.56
C ALA A 43 -0.24 -1.97 8.96
N GLY A 44 0.41 -0.93 9.52
CA GLY A 44 0.37 0.42 8.97
C GLY A 44 0.96 0.55 7.57
N SER A 45 1.84 -0.38 7.15
CA SER A 45 2.30 -0.44 5.76
C SER A 45 1.26 -1.02 4.80
N ALA A 46 0.42 -1.93 5.29
CA ALA A 46 -0.68 -2.51 4.52
C ALA A 46 -1.91 -1.58 4.53
N VAL A 47 -2.26 -1.05 5.70
CA VAL A 47 -3.40 -0.14 5.87
C VAL A 47 -3.09 1.25 5.30
N GLY A 48 -3.79 1.61 4.25
CA GLY A 48 -3.61 2.87 3.56
C GLY A 48 -4.85 3.32 2.81
N LEU A 49 -4.67 4.19 1.82
CA LEU A 49 -5.75 4.63 0.94
C LEU A 49 -6.39 3.45 0.17
N GLY A 50 -5.65 2.35 -0.01
CA GLY A 50 -6.16 1.12 -0.61
C GLY A 50 -7.36 0.53 0.12
N ASN A 51 -7.38 0.58 1.45
CA ASN A 51 -8.48 0.07 2.28
C ASN A 51 -9.65 1.07 2.37
N ILE A 52 -9.34 2.38 2.37
CA ILE A 52 -10.35 3.42 2.64
C ILE A 52 -10.99 3.91 1.33
N TRP A 53 -10.29 3.76 0.21
CA TRP A 53 -10.74 4.25 -1.10
C TRP A 53 -10.95 3.11 -2.11
N ARG A 54 -9.86 2.36 -2.45
CA ARG A 54 -9.93 1.37 -3.53
C ARG A 54 -10.83 0.19 -3.18
N PHE A 55 -10.75 -0.31 -1.95
CA PHE A 55 -11.58 -1.44 -1.51
C PHE A 55 -13.07 -1.11 -1.51
N PRO A 56 -13.57 0.02 -0.93
CA PRO A 56 -14.97 0.38 -1.05
C PRO A 56 -15.43 0.58 -2.50
N TYR A 57 -14.62 1.22 -3.34
CA TYR A 57 -14.93 1.37 -4.75
C TYR A 57 -15.15 0.02 -5.44
N LEU A 58 -14.21 -0.92 -5.31
CA LEU A 58 -14.35 -2.26 -5.87
C LEU A 58 -15.54 -3.02 -5.26
N THR A 59 -15.74 -2.90 -3.95
CA THR A 59 -16.90 -3.50 -3.28
C THR A 59 -18.21 -2.97 -3.84
N GLY A 60 -18.29 -1.66 -4.11
CA GLY A 60 -19.46 -1.03 -4.73
C GLY A 60 -19.71 -1.54 -6.14
N LYS A 61 -18.67 -1.61 -6.96
CA LYS A 61 -18.68 -2.08 -8.35
C LYS A 61 -19.04 -3.57 -8.46
N ASP A 62 -18.49 -4.41 -7.58
CA ASP A 62 -18.41 -5.86 -7.75
C ASP A 62 -19.37 -6.67 -6.85
N GLY A 63 -20.45 -6.04 -6.38
CA GLY A 63 -21.56 -6.77 -5.75
C GLY A 63 -21.50 -6.90 -4.23
N GLY A 64 -20.80 -5.99 -3.52
CA GLY A 64 -20.90 -5.84 -2.07
C GLY A 64 -20.33 -7.03 -1.28
N ALA A 65 -21.16 -7.63 -0.41
CA ALA A 65 -20.77 -8.71 0.48
C ALA A 65 -20.13 -9.92 -0.23
N ALA A 66 -20.58 -10.25 -1.43
CA ALA A 66 -20.03 -11.37 -2.20
C ALA A 66 -18.57 -11.11 -2.61
N PHE A 67 -18.26 -9.90 -3.06
CA PHE A 67 -16.89 -9.46 -3.33
C PHE A 67 -16.03 -9.55 -2.05
N ILE A 68 -16.53 -9.07 -0.90
CA ILE A 68 -15.81 -9.09 0.38
C ILE A 68 -15.43 -10.52 0.78
N LEU A 69 -16.34 -11.48 0.62
CA LEU A 69 -16.05 -12.89 0.94
C LEU A 69 -14.96 -13.47 0.04
N ILE A 70 -15.00 -13.17 -1.26
CA ILE A 70 -13.97 -13.62 -2.22
C ILE A 70 -12.63 -12.96 -1.92
N TYR A 71 -12.63 -11.65 -1.66
CA TYR A 71 -11.45 -10.92 -1.25
C TYR A 71 -10.82 -11.51 0.02
N ALA A 72 -11.62 -11.76 1.07
CA ALA A 72 -11.14 -12.38 2.30
C ALA A 72 -10.55 -13.76 2.03
N LEU A 73 -11.18 -14.58 1.19
CA LEU A 73 -10.65 -15.88 0.78
C LEU A 73 -9.26 -15.73 0.14
N PHE A 74 -9.07 -14.79 -0.78
CA PHE A 74 -7.77 -14.56 -1.41
C PHE A 74 -6.72 -13.99 -0.44
N VAL A 75 -7.11 -13.12 0.48
CA VAL A 75 -6.23 -12.63 1.54
C VAL A 75 -5.68 -13.80 2.36
N PHE A 76 -6.56 -14.71 2.79
CA PHE A 76 -6.13 -15.85 3.60
C PHE A 76 -5.38 -16.92 2.79
N ALA A 77 -5.84 -17.26 1.59
CA ALA A 77 -5.27 -18.34 0.77
C ALA A 77 -3.96 -17.95 0.08
N LEU A 78 -3.81 -16.69 -0.32
CA LEU A 78 -2.68 -16.20 -1.14
C LEU A 78 -1.90 -15.10 -0.41
N GLY A 79 -2.61 -14.17 0.21
CA GLY A 79 -2.01 -13.03 0.89
C GLY A 79 -1.09 -13.45 2.04
N ILE A 80 -1.59 -14.26 2.96
CA ILE A 80 -0.81 -14.75 4.11
C ILE A 80 0.42 -15.55 3.67
N PRO A 81 0.34 -16.54 2.77
CA PRO A 81 1.53 -17.21 2.25
C PRO A 81 2.52 -16.27 1.57
N GLY A 82 2.05 -15.31 0.76
CA GLY A 82 2.89 -14.31 0.13
C GLY A 82 3.64 -13.43 1.15
N MET A 83 2.94 -12.96 2.20
CA MET A 83 3.57 -12.21 3.29
C MET A 83 4.66 -13.02 4.00
N ILE A 84 4.40 -14.29 4.30
CA ILE A 84 5.39 -15.16 4.94
C ILE A 84 6.63 -15.33 4.04
N CYS A 85 6.48 -15.40 2.72
CA CYS A 85 7.61 -15.44 1.79
C CYS A 85 8.52 -14.23 1.96
N GLU A 86 7.96 -13.02 1.93
CA GLU A 86 8.74 -11.79 2.12
C GLU A 86 9.33 -11.70 3.53
N PHE A 87 8.60 -12.14 4.56
CA PHE A 87 9.11 -12.17 5.94
C PHE A 87 10.30 -13.11 6.11
N VAL A 88 10.27 -14.29 5.49
CA VAL A 88 11.38 -15.25 5.53
C VAL A 88 12.62 -14.63 4.91
N VAL A 89 12.49 -14.02 3.72
CA VAL A 89 13.62 -13.37 3.02
C VAL A 89 14.18 -12.23 3.87
N GLY A 90 13.32 -11.34 4.33
CA GLY A 90 13.73 -10.15 5.07
C GLY A 90 14.42 -10.47 6.39
N ARG A 91 13.78 -11.32 7.24
CA ARG A 91 14.33 -11.68 8.54
C ARG A 91 15.63 -12.45 8.44
N HIS A 92 15.70 -13.42 7.52
CA HIS A 92 16.93 -14.19 7.30
C HIS A 92 18.05 -13.32 6.76
N GLY A 93 17.75 -12.46 5.77
CA GLY A 93 18.73 -11.59 5.12
C GLY A 93 19.28 -10.50 6.03
N GLY A 94 18.46 -9.96 6.96
CA GLY A 94 18.84 -8.89 7.89
C GLY A 94 19.46 -7.68 7.19
N SER A 95 18.99 -7.35 5.98
CA SER A 95 19.50 -6.29 5.11
C SER A 95 18.37 -5.77 4.20
N ASN A 96 18.66 -4.76 3.38
CA ASN A 96 17.69 -4.34 2.36
C ASN A 96 17.27 -5.53 1.47
N ALA A 97 16.13 -5.42 0.82
CA ALA A 97 15.53 -6.56 0.13
C ALA A 97 16.43 -7.17 -0.95
N ALA A 98 17.11 -6.36 -1.78
CA ALA A 98 17.97 -6.88 -2.83
C ALA A 98 19.13 -7.71 -2.26
N ARG A 99 19.78 -7.20 -1.22
CA ARG A 99 20.86 -7.90 -0.53
C ARG A 99 20.36 -9.14 0.22
N ALA A 100 19.14 -9.11 0.77
CA ALA A 100 18.52 -10.25 1.42
C ALA A 100 18.31 -11.43 0.45
N TYR A 101 17.76 -11.15 -0.73
CA TYR A 101 17.63 -12.15 -1.79
C TYR A 101 18.99 -12.66 -2.28
N PHE A 102 19.99 -11.78 -2.45
CA PHE A 102 21.33 -12.16 -2.86
C PHE A 102 21.98 -13.13 -1.85
N LYS A 103 21.95 -12.81 -0.57
CA LYS A 103 22.48 -13.67 0.50
C LYS A 103 21.78 -15.03 0.53
N LEU A 104 20.45 -15.03 0.53
CA LEU A 104 19.67 -16.26 0.64
C LEU A 104 19.79 -17.17 -0.60
N SER A 105 20.06 -16.59 -1.78
CA SER A 105 20.30 -17.33 -3.02
C SER A 105 21.74 -17.85 -3.18
N GLY A 106 22.63 -17.54 -2.27
CA GLY A 106 24.06 -17.89 -2.40
C GLY A 106 24.77 -17.12 -3.52
N GLY A 107 24.47 -15.83 -3.68
CA GLY A 107 25.11 -14.95 -4.66
C GLY A 107 24.51 -14.97 -6.06
N LYS A 108 23.33 -15.58 -6.26
CA LYS A 108 22.68 -15.64 -7.57
C LYS A 108 21.87 -14.38 -7.88
N ALA A 109 21.41 -14.26 -9.15
CA ALA A 109 20.71 -13.08 -9.68
C ALA A 109 19.33 -12.79 -9.05
N TRP A 110 18.89 -13.51 -8.03
CA TRP A 110 17.64 -13.27 -7.31
C TRP A 110 17.56 -11.91 -6.61
N TRP A 111 18.69 -11.22 -6.45
CA TRP A 111 18.70 -9.83 -5.98
C TRP A 111 17.82 -8.90 -6.81
N ILE A 112 17.60 -9.24 -8.11
CA ILE A 112 16.73 -8.50 -9.03
C ILE A 112 15.29 -8.40 -8.46
N VAL A 113 14.79 -9.44 -7.79
CA VAL A 113 13.44 -9.42 -7.19
C VAL A 113 13.33 -8.33 -6.12
N GLY A 114 14.30 -8.27 -5.22
CA GLY A 114 14.33 -7.24 -4.20
C GLY A 114 14.52 -5.83 -4.78
N ALA A 115 15.43 -5.68 -5.77
CA ALA A 115 15.68 -4.42 -6.45
C ALA A 115 14.43 -3.91 -7.19
N MET A 116 13.72 -4.81 -7.88
CA MET A 116 12.46 -4.50 -8.56
C MET A 116 11.40 -4.03 -7.57
N GLY A 117 11.21 -4.71 -6.44
CA GLY A 117 10.25 -4.29 -5.41
C GLY A 117 10.60 -2.93 -4.82
N MET A 118 11.89 -2.63 -4.62
CA MET A 118 12.34 -1.31 -4.14
C MET A 118 12.10 -0.20 -5.17
N LEU A 119 12.34 -0.46 -6.45
CA LEU A 119 12.00 0.45 -7.55
C LEU A 119 10.48 0.70 -7.60
N THR A 120 9.69 -0.38 -7.52
CA THR A 120 8.23 -0.33 -7.46
C THR A 120 7.75 0.58 -6.33
N SER A 121 8.26 0.38 -5.12
CA SER A 121 7.91 1.21 -3.95
C SER A 121 8.30 2.67 -4.12
N THR A 122 9.42 2.97 -4.76
CA THR A 122 9.87 4.34 -5.02
C THR A 122 8.93 5.05 -6.01
N ILE A 123 8.52 4.36 -7.08
CA ILE A 123 7.56 4.92 -8.05
C ILE A 123 6.19 5.11 -7.38
N ILE A 124 5.73 4.11 -6.62
CA ILE A 124 4.45 4.20 -5.88
C ILE A 124 4.50 5.39 -4.93
N LEU A 125 5.54 5.56 -4.12
CA LEU A 125 5.65 6.69 -3.21
C LEU A 125 5.57 8.03 -3.95
N GLY A 126 6.16 8.13 -5.14
CA GLY A 126 6.10 9.35 -5.96
C GLY A 126 4.66 9.75 -6.30
N PHE A 127 3.87 8.87 -6.92
CA PHE A 127 2.49 9.21 -7.28
C PHE A 127 1.52 9.16 -6.09
N TYR A 128 1.74 8.28 -5.13
CA TYR A 128 0.93 8.20 -3.92
C TYR A 128 1.02 9.48 -3.08
N ALA A 129 2.19 10.12 -3.04
CA ALA A 129 2.38 11.40 -2.38
C ALA A 129 1.52 12.53 -2.99
N VAL A 130 1.14 12.44 -4.27
CA VAL A 130 0.20 13.38 -4.90
C VAL A 130 -1.18 13.28 -4.25
N VAL A 131 -1.72 12.05 -4.19
CA VAL A 131 -3.03 11.78 -3.57
C VAL A 131 -2.99 12.09 -2.07
N ALA A 132 -1.90 11.77 -1.40
CA ALA A 132 -1.68 12.13 0.00
C ALA A 132 -1.62 13.65 0.21
N GLY A 133 -1.04 14.39 -0.73
CA GLY A 133 -1.06 15.85 -0.75
C GLY A 133 -2.48 16.41 -0.93
N TRP A 134 -3.31 15.76 -1.77
CA TRP A 134 -4.73 16.11 -1.89
C TRP A 134 -5.47 15.91 -0.55
N CYS A 135 -5.15 14.85 0.21
CA CYS A 135 -5.70 14.66 1.55
C CYS A 135 -5.34 15.81 2.49
N LEU A 136 -4.11 16.37 2.43
CA LEU A 136 -3.74 17.55 3.21
C LEU A 136 -4.56 18.78 2.81
N GLN A 137 -4.74 19.03 1.51
CA GLN A 137 -5.57 20.15 1.05
C GLN A 137 -7.00 20.02 1.53
N TYR A 138 -7.58 18.83 1.45
CA TYR A 138 -8.95 18.58 1.88
C TYR A 138 -9.11 18.63 3.41
N LEU A 139 -8.09 18.22 4.16
CA LEU A 139 -8.04 18.44 5.61
C LEU A 139 -8.04 19.94 5.93
N TYR A 140 -7.21 20.73 5.24
CA TYR A 140 -7.22 22.19 5.40
C TYR A 140 -8.57 22.79 5.00
N ALA A 141 -9.14 22.38 3.86
CA ALA A 141 -10.44 22.86 3.41
C ALA A 141 -11.58 22.50 4.36
N SER A 142 -11.52 21.32 5.02
CA SER A 142 -12.45 20.93 6.06
C SER A 142 -12.32 21.83 7.28
N ILE A 143 -11.10 22.12 7.76
CA ILE A 143 -10.86 23.04 8.89
C ILE A 143 -11.39 24.45 8.56
N ALA A 144 -11.21 24.89 7.32
CA ALA A 144 -11.67 26.21 6.87
C ALA A 144 -13.16 26.24 6.49
N GLY A 145 -13.90 25.14 6.57
CA GLY A 145 -15.32 25.05 6.19
C GLY A 145 -15.59 25.20 4.69
N GLN A 146 -14.57 25.02 3.85
CA GLN A 146 -14.65 25.23 2.39
C GLN A 146 -15.30 24.06 1.62
N LEU A 147 -15.61 22.94 2.28
CA LEU A 147 -16.24 21.79 1.65
C LEU A 147 -17.76 21.73 1.86
N MET A 148 -18.31 22.76 2.50
CA MET A 148 -19.76 22.91 2.76
C MET A 148 -20.42 23.55 1.53
N GLY A 149 -20.91 22.73 0.59
CA GLY A 149 -21.53 23.17 -0.64
C GLY A 149 -22.34 22.07 -1.32
N ASP A 150 -22.92 22.37 -2.47
CA ASP A 150 -23.57 21.39 -3.31
C ASP A 150 -22.55 20.55 -4.13
N GLU A 151 -23.07 19.57 -4.84
CA GLU A 151 -22.22 18.64 -5.63
C GLU A 151 -21.40 19.37 -6.69
N GLN A 152 -22.02 20.33 -7.37
CA GLN A 152 -21.35 21.11 -8.41
C GLN A 152 -20.20 21.94 -7.84
N TYR A 153 -20.39 22.52 -6.66
CA TYR A 153 -19.34 23.28 -5.97
C TYR A 153 -18.16 22.38 -5.59
N VAL A 154 -18.42 21.22 -4.99
CA VAL A 154 -17.36 20.28 -4.58
C VAL A 154 -16.59 19.75 -5.78
N MET A 155 -17.29 19.43 -6.88
CA MET A 155 -16.67 18.99 -8.13
C MET A 155 -15.79 20.09 -8.74
N THR A 156 -16.26 21.32 -8.78
CA THR A 156 -15.50 22.48 -9.27
C THR A 156 -14.26 22.74 -8.39
N TYR A 157 -14.44 22.66 -7.07
CA TYR A 157 -13.33 22.81 -6.10
C TYR A 157 -12.22 21.79 -6.37
N PHE A 158 -12.58 20.51 -6.56
CA PHE A 158 -11.58 19.47 -6.87
C PHE A 158 -10.89 19.72 -8.20
N GLN A 159 -11.65 20.09 -9.24
CA GLN A 159 -11.10 20.34 -10.56
C GLN A 159 -10.15 21.54 -10.58
N GLU A 160 -10.55 22.66 -9.98
CA GLU A 160 -9.69 23.84 -9.86
C GLU A 160 -8.43 23.57 -9.04
N PHE A 161 -8.53 22.77 -7.98
CA PHE A 161 -7.36 22.39 -7.19
C PHE A 161 -6.45 21.43 -7.96
N SER A 162 -6.97 20.32 -8.50
CA SER A 162 -6.16 19.26 -9.11
C SER A 162 -5.44 19.70 -10.38
N THR A 163 -6.01 20.63 -11.13
CA THR A 163 -5.40 21.20 -12.35
C THR A 163 -4.51 22.41 -12.09
N ASN A 164 -4.47 22.92 -10.85
CA ASN A 164 -3.59 24.03 -10.51
C ASN A 164 -2.12 23.59 -10.53
N PRO A 165 -1.19 24.33 -11.20
CA PRO A 165 0.20 23.92 -11.32
C PRO A 165 1.02 24.07 -10.03
N VAL A 166 0.54 24.81 -9.02
CA VAL A 166 1.33 25.16 -7.82
C VAL A 166 0.80 24.50 -6.57
N LYS A 167 -0.50 24.66 -6.27
CA LYS A 167 -1.08 24.20 -4.99
C LYS A 167 -0.91 22.70 -4.75
N PRO A 168 -1.26 21.79 -5.68
CA PRO A 168 -1.07 20.35 -5.47
C PRO A 168 0.40 19.97 -5.36
N VAL A 169 1.30 20.63 -6.07
CA VAL A 169 2.76 20.41 -5.98
C VAL A 169 3.24 20.73 -4.56
N LEU A 170 2.85 21.90 -4.02
CA LEU A 170 3.23 22.28 -2.65
C LEU A 170 2.69 21.27 -1.62
N CYS A 171 1.45 20.82 -1.77
CA CYS A 171 0.85 19.81 -0.89
C CYS A 171 1.60 18.46 -0.99
N THR A 172 1.96 18.02 -2.19
CA THR A 172 2.75 16.81 -2.44
C THR A 172 4.11 16.88 -1.74
N LEU A 173 4.83 17.98 -1.94
CA LEU A 173 6.13 18.21 -1.31
C LEU A 173 6.02 18.30 0.22
N ALA A 174 5.00 19.00 0.73
CA ALA A 174 4.75 19.08 2.17
C ALA A 174 4.50 17.69 2.76
N PHE A 175 3.72 16.83 2.08
CA PHE A 175 3.47 15.47 2.55
C PHE A 175 4.73 14.59 2.50
N LEU A 176 5.55 14.71 1.46
CA LEU A 176 6.85 14.02 1.39
C LEU A 176 7.79 14.47 2.50
N LEU A 177 7.84 15.76 2.83
CA LEU A 177 8.64 16.28 3.94
C LEU A 177 8.12 15.78 5.29
N LEU A 178 6.81 15.67 5.47
CA LEU A 178 6.20 15.05 6.66
C LEU A 178 6.64 13.59 6.80
N THR A 179 6.56 12.83 5.72
CA THR A 179 7.04 11.43 5.66
C THR A 179 8.54 11.34 5.97
N HIS A 180 9.35 12.17 5.33
CA HIS A 180 10.79 12.26 5.56
C HIS A 180 11.12 12.51 7.03
N SER A 181 10.41 13.44 7.67
CA SER A 181 10.63 13.80 9.08
C SER A 181 10.51 12.60 10.02
N VAL A 182 9.65 11.64 9.70
CA VAL A 182 9.51 10.41 10.47
C VAL A 182 10.65 9.44 10.19
N VAL A 183 10.92 9.18 8.90
CA VAL A 183 11.89 8.15 8.48
C VAL A 183 13.32 8.48 8.88
N VAL A 184 13.70 9.75 8.85
CA VAL A 184 15.05 10.21 9.22
C VAL A 184 15.43 9.85 10.67
N HIS A 185 14.45 9.72 11.58
CA HIS A 185 14.66 9.36 12.98
C HIS A 185 14.87 7.86 13.21
N GLY A 186 14.78 7.04 12.15
CA GLY A 186 15.06 5.62 12.20
C GLY A 186 13.86 4.75 12.55
N VAL A 187 14.11 3.45 12.66
CA VAL A 187 13.05 2.45 12.83
C VAL A 187 12.35 2.59 14.18
N ARG A 188 13.12 2.58 15.28
CA ARG A 188 12.56 2.58 16.64
C ARG A 188 11.99 3.94 17.06
N ASN A 189 12.74 5.01 16.85
CA ASN A 189 12.40 6.34 17.34
C ASN A 189 11.51 7.13 16.36
N GLY A 190 11.48 6.75 15.08
CA GLY A 190 10.64 7.33 14.04
C GLY A 190 9.45 6.41 13.73
N ILE A 191 9.69 5.39 12.93
CA ILE A 191 8.66 4.53 12.34
C ILE A 191 7.79 3.87 13.42
N GLU A 192 8.39 3.13 14.36
CA GLU A 192 7.65 2.40 15.41
C GLU A 192 6.87 3.36 16.31
N LYS A 193 7.53 4.43 16.77
CA LYS A 193 6.88 5.40 17.68
C LYS A 193 5.68 6.08 17.03
N VAL A 194 5.82 6.47 15.77
CA VAL A 194 4.75 7.13 15.02
C VAL A 194 3.64 6.13 14.70
N SER A 195 3.96 4.92 14.24
CA SER A 195 2.96 3.88 13.95
C SER A 195 2.16 3.47 15.19
N ASN A 196 2.80 3.40 16.37
CA ASN A 196 2.13 3.11 17.64
C ASN A 196 1.10 4.18 18.04
N LEU A 197 1.27 5.41 17.57
CA LEU A 197 0.29 6.49 17.78
C LEU A 197 -0.75 6.52 16.66
N LEU A 198 -0.31 6.47 15.40
CA LEU A 198 -1.19 6.68 14.25
C LEU A 198 -2.19 5.54 14.05
N MET A 199 -1.76 4.27 14.21
CA MET A 199 -2.64 3.13 13.95
C MET A 199 -3.84 3.04 14.91
N PRO A 200 -3.69 3.16 16.24
CA PRO A 200 -4.85 3.21 17.13
C PRO A 200 -5.73 4.43 16.89
N THR A 201 -5.14 5.60 16.59
CA THR A 201 -5.89 6.81 16.28
C THR A 201 -6.71 6.65 15.01
N LEU A 202 -6.12 6.09 13.93
CA LEU A 202 -6.80 5.77 12.69
C LEU A 202 -7.99 4.82 12.93
N PHE A 203 -7.77 3.76 13.70
CA PHE A 203 -8.82 2.79 14.01
C PHE A 203 -9.97 3.42 14.82
N LEU A 204 -9.66 4.27 15.79
CA LEU A 204 -10.65 5.01 16.57
C LEU A 204 -11.49 5.96 15.68
N LEU A 205 -10.81 6.74 14.81
CA LEU A 205 -11.50 7.64 13.88
C LEU A 205 -12.43 6.87 12.95
N LEU A 206 -11.95 5.75 12.41
CA LEU A 206 -12.73 4.89 11.52
C LEU A 206 -13.98 4.36 12.21
N ILE A 207 -13.88 3.90 13.47
CA ILE A 207 -15.04 3.44 14.25
C ILE A 207 -16.03 4.58 14.48
N VAL A 208 -15.56 5.76 14.89
CA VAL A 208 -16.43 6.92 15.16
C VAL A 208 -17.23 7.29 13.92
N ILE A 209 -16.56 7.37 12.75
CA ILE A 209 -17.24 7.75 11.51
C ILE A 209 -18.18 6.62 11.04
N ALA A 210 -17.78 5.35 11.15
CA ALA A 210 -18.61 4.21 10.78
C ALA A 210 -19.89 4.15 11.64
N VAL A 211 -19.76 4.35 12.95
CA VAL A 211 -20.94 4.41 13.85
C VAL A 211 -21.88 5.56 13.47
N ALA A 212 -21.33 6.75 13.23
CA ALA A 212 -22.14 7.90 12.82
C ALA A 212 -22.85 7.64 11.49
N SER A 213 -22.20 7.00 10.52
CA SER A 213 -22.80 6.60 9.22
C SER A 213 -23.91 5.56 9.38
N CYS A 214 -23.72 4.57 10.26
CA CYS A 214 -24.73 3.54 10.53
C CYS A 214 -25.96 4.05 11.27
N LEU A 215 -25.88 5.20 11.95
CA LEU A 215 -27.01 5.82 12.65
C LEU A 215 -27.87 6.72 11.75
N LEU A 216 -27.50 6.92 10.49
CA LEU A 216 -28.26 7.73 9.55
C LEU A 216 -29.58 7.05 9.15
N PRO A 217 -30.67 7.83 8.93
CA PRO A 217 -31.90 7.32 8.34
C PRO A 217 -31.64 6.70 6.96
N GLY A 218 -32.05 5.47 6.74
CA GLY A 218 -31.79 4.76 5.47
C GLY A 218 -30.45 4.03 5.37
N ALA A 219 -29.64 4.05 6.41
CA ALA A 219 -28.35 3.34 6.49
C ALA A 219 -28.47 1.81 6.34
N ASP A 220 -29.64 1.24 6.68
CA ASP A 220 -29.90 -0.22 6.64
C ASP A 220 -29.63 -0.83 5.26
N ALA A 221 -29.90 -0.09 4.18
CA ALA A 221 -29.64 -0.54 2.81
C ALA A 221 -28.12 -0.75 2.58
N GLY A 222 -27.29 0.18 3.04
CA GLY A 222 -25.84 0.09 2.95
C GLY A 222 -25.26 -1.02 3.82
N ILE A 223 -25.78 -1.19 5.04
CA ILE A 223 -25.39 -2.29 5.94
C ILE A 223 -25.76 -3.64 5.31
N LYS A 224 -26.97 -3.75 4.76
CA LYS A 224 -27.43 -4.97 4.06
C LYS A 224 -26.54 -5.27 2.85
N PHE A 225 -26.15 -4.26 2.08
CA PHE A 225 -25.26 -4.41 0.93
C PHE A 225 -23.89 -4.99 1.32
N LEU A 226 -23.36 -4.62 2.49
CA LEU A 226 -22.07 -5.10 3.00
C LEU A 226 -22.10 -6.50 3.60
N PHE A 227 -23.24 -6.95 4.13
CA PHE A 227 -23.29 -8.21 4.89
C PHE A 227 -24.24 -9.26 4.30
N HIS A 228 -25.01 -8.92 3.27
CA HIS A 228 -25.90 -9.87 2.61
C HIS A 228 -25.36 -10.20 1.20
N PRO A 229 -24.68 -11.35 1.05
CA PRO A 229 -24.01 -11.68 -0.21
C PRO A 229 -25.01 -12.05 -1.31
N ASP A 230 -24.85 -11.43 -2.46
CA ASP A 230 -25.55 -11.75 -3.69
C ASP A 230 -24.56 -12.34 -4.70
N PHE A 231 -24.48 -13.67 -4.73
CA PHE A 231 -23.57 -14.38 -5.61
C PHE A 231 -23.97 -14.33 -7.10
N SER A 232 -25.17 -13.86 -7.42
CA SER A 232 -25.58 -13.70 -8.82
C SER A 232 -24.83 -12.60 -9.56
N LYS A 233 -24.21 -11.67 -8.83
CA LYS A 233 -23.42 -10.56 -9.38
C LYS A 233 -21.96 -10.91 -9.63
N ILE A 234 -21.51 -12.09 -9.18
CA ILE A 234 -20.12 -12.51 -9.38
C ILE A 234 -19.89 -12.88 -10.83
N ASN A 235 -18.88 -12.26 -11.40
CA ASN A 235 -18.40 -12.55 -12.74
C ASN A 235 -16.86 -12.76 -12.71
N LYS A 236 -16.23 -12.93 -13.88
CA LYS A 236 -14.78 -13.11 -13.99
C LYS A 236 -14.03 -11.87 -13.46
N ASP A 237 -14.53 -10.67 -13.78
CA ASP A 237 -13.89 -9.41 -13.38
C ASP A 237 -13.90 -9.25 -11.86
N THR A 238 -15.02 -9.59 -11.19
CA THR A 238 -15.15 -9.61 -9.73
C THR A 238 -14.08 -10.48 -9.05
N LEU A 239 -13.84 -11.68 -9.60
CA LEU A 239 -12.79 -12.57 -9.07
C LEU A 239 -11.39 -11.98 -9.21
N LEU A 240 -11.12 -11.34 -10.33
CA LEU A 240 -9.81 -10.76 -10.64
C LEU A 240 -9.57 -9.45 -9.89
N ASP A 241 -10.60 -8.63 -9.76
CA ASP A 241 -10.55 -7.42 -8.95
C ASP A 241 -10.34 -7.76 -7.46
N ALA A 242 -11.01 -8.78 -6.93
CA ALA A 242 -10.81 -9.25 -5.56
C ALA A 242 -9.40 -9.82 -5.33
N LEU A 243 -8.89 -10.57 -6.29
CA LEU A 243 -7.54 -11.14 -6.25
C LEU A 243 -6.48 -10.03 -6.33
N GLY A 244 -6.64 -9.10 -7.28
CA GLY A 244 -5.78 -7.93 -7.41
C GLY A 244 -5.78 -7.05 -6.16
N GLN A 245 -6.97 -6.84 -5.56
CA GLN A 245 -7.12 -6.08 -4.33
C GLN A 245 -6.42 -6.77 -3.15
N ALA A 246 -6.46 -8.10 -3.04
CA ALA A 246 -5.78 -8.83 -1.98
C ALA A 246 -4.24 -8.66 -2.05
N PHE A 247 -3.65 -8.66 -3.24
CA PHE A 247 -2.22 -8.39 -3.41
C PHE A 247 -1.85 -6.93 -3.13
N PHE A 248 -2.69 -6.00 -3.60
CA PHE A 248 -2.47 -4.58 -3.42
C PHE A 248 -2.57 -4.17 -1.94
N SER A 249 -3.64 -4.59 -1.24
CA SER A 249 -3.90 -4.23 0.15
C SER A 249 -2.75 -4.68 1.07
N LEU A 250 -2.23 -5.89 0.86
CA LEU A 250 -1.12 -6.43 1.67
C LEU A 250 0.27 -5.98 1.18
N SER A 251 0.35 -5.05 0.21
CA SER A 251 1.61 -4.53 -0.34
C SER A 251 2.60 -5.60 -0.82
N LEU A 252 2.09 -6.72 -1.36
CA LEU A 252 2.91 -7.84 -1.83
C LEU A 252 3.69 -7.46 -3.10
N GLY A 253 4.92 -7.94 -3.20
CA GLY A 253 5.81 -7.68 -4.33
C GLY A 253 6.49 -6.31 -4.34
N THR A 254 6.24 -5.48 -3.34
CA THR A 254 6.86 -4.16 -3.18
C THR A 254 8.16 -4.19 -2.38
N SER A 255 8.56 -5.33 -1.86
CA SER A 255 9.65 -5.49 -0.89
C SER A 255 9.44 -4.75 0.44
N CYS A 256 8.24 -4.24 0.70
CA CYS A 256 7.91 -3.54 1.92
C CYS A 256 7.97 -4.49 3.12
N LEU A 257 7.28 -5.61 3.02
CA LEU A 257 7.24 -6.63 4.06
C LEU A 257 8.60 -7.27 4.29
N CYS A 258 9.38 -7.47 3.22
CA CYS A 258 10.77 -7.94 3.29
C CYS A 258 11.65 -6.94 4.07
N THR A 259 11.57 -5.65 3.75
CA THR A 259 12.32 -4.59 4.46
C THR A 259 11.95 -4.54 5.94
N TYR A 260 10.66 -4.57 6.27
CA TYR A 260 10.20 -4.53 7.66
C TYR A 260 10.58 -5.79 8.43
N ALA A 261 10.47 -6.97 7.80
CA ALA A 261 10.88 -8.22 8.41
C ALA A 261 12.39 -8.29 8.72
N SER A 262 13.21 -7.54 7.98
CA SER A 262 14.64 -7.44 8.29
C SER A 262 14.94 -6.75 9.62
N TYR A 263 13.95 -6.06 10.20
CA TYR A 263 14.00 -5.44 11.53
C TYR A 263 13.35 -6.31 12.63
N PHE A 264 12.77 -7.48 12.26
CA PHE A 264 12.14 -8.37 13.22
C PHE A 264 13.16 -9.09 14.08
N SER A 265 12.81 -9.30 15.35
CA SER A 265 13.58 -10.16 16.22
C SER A 265 13.46 -11.63 15.79
N ARG A 266 14.46 -12.45 16.11
CA ARG A 266 14.43 -13.90 15.86
C ARG A 266 13.30 -14.62 16.59
N GLN A 267 12.75 -14.02 17.66
CA GLN A 267 11.63 -14.58 18.43
C GLN A 267 10.25 -14.26 17.82
N THR A 268 10.18 -13.40 16.80
CA THR A 268 8.92 -13.05 16.15
C THR A 268 8.35 -14.26 15.40
N ASN A 269 7.11 -14.64 15.70
CA ASN A 269 6.41 -15.70 14.97
C ASN A 269 5.89 -15.15 13.64
N LEU A 270 6.53 -15.50 12.52
CA LEU A 270 6.21 -14.96 11.20
C LEU A 270 4.77 -15.29 10.77
N ALA A 271 4.36 -16.56 10.92
CA ALA A 271 3.03 -17.00 10.53
C ALA A 271 1.94 -16.28 11.35
N LYS A 272 2.12 -16.18 12.68
CA LYS A 272 1.18 -15.44 13.53
C LYS A 272 1.12 -13.97 13.18
N SER A 273 2.27 -13.34 12.91
CA SER A 273 2.31 -11.93 12.52
C SER A 273 1.61 -11.71 11.17
N ALA A 274 1.82 -12.57 10.18
CA ALA A 274 1.14 -12.49 8.89
C ALA A 274 -0.38 -12.57 9.04
N VAL A 275 -0.88 -13.54 9.83
CA VAL A 275 -2.32 -13.66 10.12
C VAL A 275 -2.86 -12.42 10.83
N GLN A 276 -2.16 -11.92 11.85
CA GLN A 276 -2.60 -10.73 12.58
C GLN A 276 -2.68 -9.49 11.69
N ILE A 277 -1.68 -9.27 10.82
CA ILE A 277 -1.66 -8.15 9.88
C ILE A 277 -2.79 -8.29 8.86
N ALA A 278 -2.98 -9.48 8.28
CA ALA A 278 -4.06 -9.73 7.33
C ALA A 278 -5.45 -9.52 7.95
N VAL A 279 -5.66 -9.93 9.19
CA VAL A 279 -6.92 -9.70 9.93
C VAL A 279 -7.13 -8.21 10.19
N ILE A 280 -6.11 -7.48 10.65
CA ILE A 280 -6.19 -6.04 10.89
C ILE A 280 -6.53 -5.31 9.59
N ASP A 281 -5.83 -5.62 8.50
CA ASP A 281 -6.05 -5.03 7.18
C ASP A 281 -7.49 -5.26 6.68
N THR A 282 -7.96 -6.49 6.72
CA THR A 282 -9.33 -6.86 6.32
C THR A 282 -10.39 -6.20 7.20
N CYS A 283 -10.18 -6.16 8.52
CA CYS A 283 -11.12 -5.48 9.44
C CYS A 283 -11.22 -3.98 9.13
N ILE A 284 -10.10 -3.32 8.85
CA ILE A 284 -10.08 -1.90 8.50
C ILE A 284 -10.77 -1.67 7.15
N ALA A 285 -10.57 -2.54 6.17
CA ALA A 285 -11.26 -2.47 4.88
C ALA A 285 -12.80 -2.60 5.04
N ILE A 286 -13.27 -3.55 5.86
CA ILE A 286 -14.70 -3.71 6.15
C ILE A 286 -15.26 -2.50 6.93
N LEU A 287 -14.53 -1.98 7.91
CA LEU A 287 -14.92 -0.78 8.63
C LEU A 287 -14.99 0.46 7.71
N ALA A 288 -14.09 0.58 6.73
CA ALA A 288 -14.16 1.61 5.71
C ALA A 288 -15.42 1.46 4.83
N GLY A 289 -15.80 0.24 4.51
CA GLY A 289 -17.09 -0.05 3.89
C GLY A 289 -18.27 0.41 4.75
N LEU A 290 -18.27 0.09 6.06
CA LEU A 290 -19.28 0.54 7.02
C LEU A 290 -19.33 2.08 7.21
N MET A 291 -18.21 2.75 6.98
CA MET A 291 -18.15 4.19 6.98
C MET A 291 -18.81 4.79 5.72
N ILE A 292 -18.61 4.18 4.56
CA ILE A 292 -18.98 4.77 3.26
C ILE A 292 -20.38 4.34 2.82
N PHE A 293 -20.70 3.04 2.80
CA PHE A 293 -21.93 2.53 2.21
C PHE A 293 -23.20 2.99 2.94
N PRO A 294 -23.30 2.92 4.29
CA PRO A 294 -24.49 3.41 4.98
C PRO A 294 -24.76 4.88 4.71
N ALA A 295 -23.72 5.72 4.70
CA ALA A 295 -23.87 7.14 4.41
C ALA A 295 -24.25 7.40 2.94
N ALA A 296 -23.61 6.73 1.97
CA ALA A 296 -23.93 6.89 0.55
C ALA A 296 -25.38 6.45 0.22
N PHE A 297 -25.79 5.28 0.71
CA PHE A 297 -27.15 4.77 0.49
C PHE A 297 -28.22 5.61 1.18
N SER A 298 -27.92 6.25 2.33
CA SER A 298 -28.87 7.13 3.03
C SER A 298 -29.29 8.35 2.21
N VAL A 299 -28.45 8.78 1.27
CA VAL A 299 -28.72 9.91 0.36
C VAL A 299 -28.93 9.49 -1.10
N GLY A 300 -29.01 8.17 -1.36
CA GLY A 300 -29.27 7.63 -2.69
C GLY A 300 -28.09 7.76 -3.68
N VAL A 301 -26.87 7.96 -3.19
CA VAL A 301 -25.66 8.07 -4.03
C VAL A 301 -25.03 6.69 -4.22
N SER A 302 -24.68 6.35 -5.48
CA SER A 302 -23.95 5.12 -5.77
C SER A 302 -22.46 5.26 -5.45
N PRO A 303 -21.86 4.31 -4.71
CA PRO A 303 -20.46 4.40 -4.29
C PRO A 303 -19.47 3.80 -5.29
N ASP A 304 -19.80 3.77 -6.58
CA ASP A 304 -18.99 3.16 -7.65
C ASP A 304 -18.13 4.17 -8.45
N SER A 305 -17.95 5.39 -7.94
CA SER A 305 -17.40 6.55 -8.67
C SER A 305 -15.86 6.61 -8.79
N GLY A 306 -15.11 5.54 -8.48
CA GLY A 306 -13.64 5.52 -8.61
C GLY A 306 -12.90 6.51 -7.68
N PRO A 307 -11.80 7.14 -8.15
CA PRO A 307 -11.03 8.12 -7.34
C PRO A 307 -11.82 9.35 -6.91
N SER A 308 -12.81 9.74 -7.69
CA SER A 308 -13.72 10.85 -7.37
C SER A 308 -14.57 10.57 -6.12
N LEU A 309 -14.76 9.30 -5.74
CA LEU A 309 -15.50 8.90 -4.55
C LEU A 309 -15.04 9.66 -3.30
N VAL A 310 -13.74 9.74 -3.06
CA VAL A 310 -13.18 10.31 -1.83
C VAL A 310 -13.19 11.84 -1.83
N PHE A 311 -12.96 12.47 -2.99
CA PHE A 311 -12.75 13.91 -3.09
C PHE A 311 -13.98 14.68 -3.61
N ILE A 312 -14.92 14.01 -4.25
CA ILE A 312 -16.14 14.60 -4.78
C ILE A 312 -17.37 14.02 -4.08
N THR A 313 -17.53 12.69 -4.13
CA THR A 313 -18.76 12.05 -3.69
C THR A 313 -18.93 12.10 -2.16
N LEU A 314 -17.89 11.76 -1.38
CA LEU A 314 -18.02 11.72 0.08
C LEU A 314 -18.23 13.08 0.76
N PRO A 315 -17.59 14.19 0.38
CA PRO A 315 -17.95 15.50 0.91
C PRO A 315 -19.45 15.80 0.69
N ASN A 316 -19.95 15.49 -0.50
CA ASN A 316 -21.37 15.63 -0.84
C ASN A 316 -22.27 14.77 0.01
N VAL A 317 -21.91 13.48 0.17
CA VAL A 317 -22.64 12.54 1.03
C VAL A 317 -22.73 13.09 2.46
N PHE A 318 -21.63 13.59 3.03
CA PHE A 318 -21.65 14.15 4.37
C PHE A 318 -22.51 15.44 4.45
N ASN A 319 -22.44 16.32 3.45
CA ASN A 319 -23.26 17.53 3.41
C ASN A 319 -24.75 17.20 3.35
N GLN A 320 -25.17 16.21 2.57
CA GLN A 320 -26.54 15.79 2.42
C GLN A 320 -27.03 14.96 3.61
N ALA A 321 -26.24 13.96 4.06
CA ALA A 321 -26.62 13.07 5.16
C ALA A 321 -26.81 13.80 6.48
N PHE A 322 -26.01 14.84 6.71
CA PHE A 322 -26.07 15.68 7.93
C PHE A 322 -26.66 17.06 7.68
N ALA A 323 -27.45 17.25 6.63
CA ALA A 323 -28.06 18.54 6.30
C ALA A 323 -28.91 19.12 7.45
N SER A 324 -29.59 18.29 8.25
CA SER A 324 -30.33 18.69 9.44
C SER A 324 -29.44 19.08 10.64
N MET A 325 -28.16 18.69 10.61
CA MET A 325 -27.16 18.93 11.67
C MET A 325 -25.82 19.36 11.07
N PRO A 326 -25.70 20.57 10.48
CA PRO A 326 -24.51 20.97 9.72
C PRO A 326 -23.19 20.92 10.51
N ALA A 327 -23.26 21.17 11.82
CA ALA A 327 -22.09 21.06 12.71
C ALA A 327 -21.55 19.61 12.77
N VAL A 328 -22.44 18.62 12.74
CA VAL A 328 -22.05 17.20 12.68
C VAL A 328 -21.40 16.88 11.33
N GLY A 329 -22.01 17.32 10.23
CA GLY A 329 -21.44 17.16 8.88
C GLY A 329 -20.03 17.76 8.77
N TYR A 330 -19.82 18.96 9.31
CA TYR A 330 -18.52 19.60 9.40
C TYR A 330 -17.50 18.74 10.17
N VAL A 331 -17.86 18.26 11.36
CA VAL A 331 -16.99 17.41 12.18
C VAL A 331 -16.70 16.08 11.47
N MET A 332 -17.69 15.47 10.82
CA MET A 332 -17.50 14.22 10.07
C MET A 332 -16.54 14.39 8.89
N SER A 333 -16.66 15.47 8.13
CA SER A 333 -15.73 15.81 7.06
C SER A 333 -14.30 15.99 7.59
N LEU A 334 -14.14 16.73 8.69
CA LEU A 334 -12.85 16.95 9.35
C LEU A 334 -12.20 15.62 9.79
N LEU A 335 -12.95 14.78 10.52
CA LEU A 335 -12.46 13.48 11.00
C LEU A 335 -12.10 12.55 9.84
N PHE A 336 -12.88 12.58 8.75
CA PHE A 336 -12.64 11.76 7.58
C PHE A 336 -11.33 12.15 6.86
N TYR A 337 -11.08 13.43 6.60
CA TYR A 337 -9.82 13.83 5.95
C TYR A 337 -8.61 13.73 6.87
N ALA A 338 -8.79 13.87 8.18
CA ALA A 338 -7.75 13.51 9.16
C ALA A 338 -7.41 12.01 9.08
N LEU A 339 -8.43 11.15 9.05
CA LEU A 339 -8.28 9.69 8.86
C LEU A 339 -7.50 9.37 7.58
N LEU A 340 -7.86 9.97 6.44
CA LEU A 340 -7.18 9.77 5.16
C LEU A 340 -5.71 10.20 5.21
N ALA A 341 -5.43 11.37 5.79
CA ALA A 341 -4.06 11.86 5.92
C ALA A 341 -3.20 10.94 6.80
N LEU A 342 -3.76 10.41 7.90
CA LEU A 342 -3.07 9.45 8.78
C LEU A 342 -2.82 8.11 8.06
N ALA A 343 -3.82 7.58 7.33
CA ALA A 343 -3.69 6.35 6.55
C ALA A 343 -2.66 6.49 5.42
N ALA A 344 -2.65 7.62 4.74
CA ALA A 344 -1.64 7.91 3.74
C ALA A 344 -0.24 7.99 4.35
N LEU A 345 -0.10 8.60 5.53
CA LEU A 345 1.20 8.78 6.19
C LEU A 345 1.82 7.45 6.63
N THR A 346 1.04 6.52 7.17
CA THR A 346 1.56 5.19 7.57
C THR A 346 2.13 4.42 6.39
N SER A 347 1.47 4.45 5.23
CA SER A 347 1.93 3.79 4.01
C SER A 347 3.14 4.49 3.38
N THR A 348 3.16 5.83 3.33
CA THR A 348 4.29 6.58 2.76
C THR A 348 5.57 6.42 3.58
N ILE A 349 5.47 6.34 4.91
CA ILE A 349 6.61 6.04 5.79
C ILE A 349 7.24 4.70 5.41
N SER A 350 6.42 3.68 5.17
CA SER A 350 6.89 2.35 4.80
C SER A 350 7.61 2.33 3.47
N MET A 351 6.99 2.92 2.45
CA MET A 351 7.58 2.99 1.10
C MET A 351 8.87 3.84 1.08
N HIS A 352 8.92 4.91 1.87
CA HIS A 352 10.11 5.74 1.99
C HIS A 352 11.27 4.99 2.66
N GLU A 353 10.98 4.17 3.69
CA GLU A 353 11.98 3.37 4.39
C GLU A 353 12.66 2.36 3.46
N ILE A 354 11.91 1.77 2.52
CA ILE A 354 12.46 0.80 1.56
C ILE A 354 13.59 1.43 0.73
N GLY A 355 13.35 2.58 0.12
CA GLY A 355 14.36 3.28 -0.66
C GLY A 355 15.50 3.84 0.22
N THR A 356 15.16 4.36 1.40
CA THR A 356 16.17 4.85 2.36
C THR A 356 17.12 3.73 2.77
N SER A 357 16.60 2.54 3.12
CA SER A 357 17.42 1.39 3.54
C SER A 357 18.34 0.92 2.43
N LEU A 358 17.87 0.87 1.17
CA LEU A 358 18.73 0.59 0.02
C LEU A 358 19.87 1.59 -0.10
N LEU A 359 19.55 2.88 -0.10
CA LEU A 359 20.54 3.92 -0.37
C LEU A 359 21.63 3.98 0.69
N TYR A 360 21.29 3.94 1.99
CA TYR A 360 22.34 4.02 3.01
C TYR A 360 23.16 2.72 3.11
N GLU A 361 22.55 1.55 2.84
CA GLU A 361 23.27 0.28 2.92
C GLU A 361 24.15 0.02 1.70
N GLU A 362 23.70 0.35 0.48
CA GLU A 362 24.46 0.08 -0.73
C GLU A 362 25.48 1.18 -1.07
N LEU A 363 25.14 2.44 -0.81
CA LEU A 363 26.05 3.57 -1.08
C LEU A 363 26.96 3.91 0.09
N HIS A 364 26.86 3.20 1.23
CA HIS A 364 27.64 3.45 2.44
C HIS A 364 27.56 4.89 2.96
N ILE A 365 26.41 5.53 2.77
CA ILE A 365 26.14 6.90 3.21
C ILE A 365 25.35 6.90 4.51
N THR A 366 25.25 8.06 5.17
CA THR A 366 24.44 8.17 6.39
C THR A 366 22.96 7.94 6.07
N ARG A 367 22.19 7.42 7.04
CA ARG A 367 20.73 7.28 6.90
C ARG A 367 20.07 8.59 6.52
N LYS A 368 20.52 9.72 7.09
CA LYS A 368 20.00 11.05 6.76
C LYS A 368 20.19 11.38 5.27
N SER A 369 21.39 11.14 4.73
CA SER A 369 21.67 11.37 3.32
C SER A 369 20.84 10.47 2.42
N GLY A 370 20.73 9.17 2.77
CA GLY A 370 19.85 8.23 2.04
C GLY A 370 18.39 8.67 2.03
N ALA A 371 17.86 9.14 3.17
CA ALA A 371 16.51 9.64 3.27
C ALA A 371 16.29 10.90 2.42
N TRP A 372 17.24 11.84 2.38
CA TRP A 372 17.13 13.02 1.51
C TRP A 372 17.17 12.69 0.03
N ILE A 373 18.03 11.75 -0.39
CA ILE A 373 18.08 11.29 -1.79
C ILE A 373 16.74 10.64 -2.16
N GLN A 374 16.22 9.75 -1.31
CA GLN A 374 14.92 9.11 -1.55
C GLN A 374 13.79 10.14 -1.66
N THR A 375 13.74 11.12 -0.75
CA THR A 375 12.78 12.22 -0.79
C THR A 375 12.90 13.00 -2.10
N GLY A 376 14.13 13.33 -2.53
CA GLY A 376 14.38 14.05 -3.77
C GLY A 376 13.90 13.29 -5.02
N VAL A 377 14.19 11.99 -5.10
CA VAL A 377 13.72 11.12 -6.20
C VAL A 377 12.19 11.09 -6.23
N CYS A 378 11.55 10.84 -5.08
CA CYS A 378 10.10 10.81 -4.99
C CYS A 378 9.46 12.18 -5.26
N ALA A 379 10.11 13.27 -4.87
CA ALA A 379 9.66 14.63 -5.18
C ALA A 379 9.64 14.89 -6.70
N VAL A 380 10.68 14.47 -7.42
CA VAL A 380 10.71 14.59 -8.90
C VAL A 380 9.56 13.81 -9.52
N ILE A 381 9.38 12.54 -9.15
CA ILE A 381 8.27 11.72 -9.66
C ILE A 381 6.92 12.34 -9.28
N GLY A 382 6.74 12.78 -8.03
CA GLY A 382 5.51 13.39 -7.54
C GLY A 382 5.16 14.69 -8.24
N VAL A 383 6.15 15.55 -8.51
CA VAL A 383 5.94 16.79 -9.29
C VAL A 383 5.48 16.47 -10.71
N LEU A 384 6.13 15.53 -11.40
CA LEU A 384 5.73 15.11 -12.75
C LEU A 384 4.30 14.52 -12.75
N CYS A 385 3.99 13.66 -11.78
CA CYS A 385 2.65 13.10 -11.61
C CYS A 385 1.61 14.19 -11.34
N THR A 386 1.91 15.15 -10.45
CA THR A 386 1.00 16.26 -10.13
C THR A 386 0.71 17.11 -11.35
N LEU A 387 1.75 17.51 -12.09
CA LEU A 387 1.59 18.33 -13.28
C LEU A 387 0.86 17.62 -14.42
N SER A 388 0.91 16.29 -14.47
CA SER A 388 0.18 15.49 -15.46
C SER A 388 -1.34 15.44 -15.24
N CYS A 389 -1.83 15.88 -14.06
CA CYS A 389 -3.26 15.89 -13.73
C CYS A 389 -4.05 17.06 -14.36
N GLY A 390 -3.56 17.62 -15.46
CA GLY A 390 -4.24 18.66 -16.24
C GLY A 390 -3.50 20.00 -16.33
N ALA A 391 -2.44 20.20 -15.56
CA ALA A 391 -1.63 21.42 -15.65
C ALA A 391 -0.69 21.42 -16.87
N VAL A 392 -0.21 20.25 -17.31
CA VAL A 392 0.78 20.09 -18.38
C VAL A 392 0.39 18.96 -19.34
N ASN A 393 -0.17 19.30 -20.49
CA ASN A 393 -0.77 18.33 -21.42
C ASN A 393 0.22 17.32 -22.02
N TRP A 394 1.49 17.69 -22.25
CA TRP A 394 2.47 16.77 -22.84
C TRP A 394 2.92 15.64 -21.91
N LEU A 395 2.61 15.73 -20.60
CA LEU A 395 2.80 14.67 -19.64
C LEU A 395 1.68 13.62 -19.69
N SER A 396 0.67 13.82 -20.51
CA SER A 396 -0.38 12.85 -20.81
C SER A 396 -0.15 12.26 -22.20
N PHE A 397 0.07 10.95 -22.29
CA PHE A 397 0.33 10.24 -23.54
C PHE A 397 -0.43 8.91 -23.59
N ALA A 398 -0.79 8.48 -24.80
CA ALA A 398 -1.61 7.29 -25.03
C ALA A 398 -2.92 7.27 -24.19
N GLY A 399 -3.55 8.43 -24.01
CA GLY A 399 -4.84 8.56 -23.31
C GLY A 399 -4.78 8.48 -21.78
N LYS A 400 -3.58 8.45 -21.19
CA LYS A 400 -3.38 8.39 -19.74
C LYS A 400 -2.42 9.47 -19.27
N SER A 401 -2.62 9.99 -18.05
CA SER A 401 -1.67 10.89 -17.40
C SER A 401 -0.39 10.14 -16.98
N PHE A 402 0.68 10.85 -16.71
CA PHE A 402 1.91 10.24 -16.17
C PHE A 402 1.65 9.56 -14.82
N LEU A 403 0.76 10.12 -13.99
CA LEU A 403 0.31 9.49 -12.75
C LEU A 403 -0.35 8.13 -13.02
N ASP A 404 -1.30 8.07 -13.97
CA ASP A 404 -1.99 6.82 -14.32
C ASP A 404 -1.03 5.77 -14.88
N TRP A 405 0.01 6.19 -15.61
CA TRP A 405 1.05 5.30 -16.10
C TRP A 405 1.90 4.74 -14.96
N CYS A 406 2.26 5.56 -13.98
CA CYS A 406 3.00 5.11 -12.79
C CYS A 406 2.17 4.08 -12.01
N ASP A 407 0.88 4.34 -11.78
CA ASP A 407 -0.04 3.41 -11.12
C ASP A 407 -0.20 2.11 -11.93
N TYR A 408 -0.44 2.21 -13.24
CA TYR A 408 -0.60 1.04 -14.12
C TYR A 408 0.63 0.14 -14.11
N VAL A 409 1.83 0.70 -14.32
CA VAL A 409 3.08 -0.08 -14.38
C VAL A 409 3.39 -0.73 -13.03
N THR A 410 3.22 0.00 -11.95
CA THR A 410 3.52 -0.55 -10.62
C THR A 410 2.44 -1.52 -10.13
N GLY A 411 1.19 -1.12 -10.18
CA GLY A 411 0.08 -1.89 -9.61
C GLY A 411 -0.27 -3.12 -10.43
N GLN A 412 -0.25 -2.98 -11.76
CA GLN A 412 -0.69 -4.06 -12.65
C GLN A 412 0.44 -4.92 -13.23
N MET A 413 1.70 -4.45 -13.19
CA MET A 413 2.82 -5.22 -13.73
C MET A 413 3.85 -5.57 -12.65
N LEU A 414 4.48 -4.58 -12.02
CA LEU A 414 5.63 -4.83 -11.14
C LEU A 414 5.26 -5.54 -9.84
N MET A 415 4.17 -5.16 -9.17
CA MET A 415 3.74 -5.80 -7.92
C MET A 415 3.38 -7.28 -8.11
N PRO A 416 2.51 -7.66 -9.06
CA PRO A 416 2.20 -9.06 -9.28
C PRO A 416 3.42 -9.88 -9.70
N VAL A 417 4.30 -9.35 -10.58
CA VAL A 417 5.56 -10.03 -10.97
C VAL A 417 6.45 -10.22 -9.74
N GLY A 418 6.61 -9.19 -8.90
CA GLY A 418 7.39 -9.25 -7.67
C GLY A 418 6.89 -10.32 -6.71
N ALA A 419 5.58 -10.34 -6.46
CA ALA A 419 4.94 -11.34 -5.61
C ALA A 419 5.10 -12.76 -6.16
N MET A 420 4.93 -12.96 -7.47
CA MET A 420 5.14 -14.23 -8.14
C MET A 420 6.58 -14.71 -7.97
N LEU A 421 7.56 -13.85 -8.25
CA LEU A 421 8.96 -14.18 -8.13
C LEU A 421 9.37 -14.48 -6.69
N ALA A 422 8.81 -13.76 -5.70
CA ALA A 422 9.03 -14.05 -4.27
C ALA A 422 8.50 -15.44 -3.90
N CYS A 423 7.29 -15.80 -4.37
CA CYS A 423 6.73 -17.13 -4.17
C CYS A 423 7.55 -18.22 -4.85
N LEU A 424 7.94 -18.03 -6.12
CA LEU A 424 8.80 -18.96 -6.84
C LEU A 424 10.16 -19.15 -6.16
N PHE A 425 10.75 -18.05 -5.68
CA PHE A 425 12.02 -18.11 -4.96
C PHE A 425 11.92 -18.96 -3.69
N ILE A 426 10.96 -18.69 -2.83
CA ILE A 426 10.78 -19.44 -1.57
C ILE A 426 10.31 -20.88 -1.84
N GLY A 427 9.42 -21.08 -2.80
CA GLY A 427 8.85 -22.39 -3.12
C GLY A 427 9.84 -23.36 -3.73
N TRP A 428 10.76 -22.89 -4.59
CA TRP A 428 11.56 -23.75 -5.44
C TRP A 428 13.07 -23.57 -5.33
N PHE A 429 13.56 -22.36 -5.00
CA PHE A 429 14.98 -22.02 -5.06
C PHE A 429 15.65 -21.83 -3.70
N ALA A 430 14.95 -21.26 -2.72
CA ALA A 430 15.50 -21.05 -1.39
C ALA A 430 15.81 -22.36 -0.68
N PRO A 431 16.89 -22.44 0.13
CA PRO A 431 17.23 -23.64 0.86
C PRO A 431 16.10 -24.05 1.82
N ARG A 432 15.54 -25.24 1.63
CA ARG A 432 14.38 -25.73 2.40
C ARG A 432 14.59 -25.67 3.91
N LYS A 433 15.79 -25.96 4.38
CA LYS A 433 16.15 -25.87 5.80
C LYS A 433 15.96 -24.47 6.32
N VAL A 434 16.43 -23.46 5.59
CA VAL A 434 16.30 -22.04 6.00
C VAL A 434 14.82 -21.65 6.04
N VAL A 435 14.03 -21.97 5.02
CA VAL A 435 12.60 -21.66 4.98
C VAL A 435 11.86 -22.32 6.14
N HIS A 436 12.18 -23.58 6.44
CA HIS A 436 11.57 -24.30 7.55
C HIS A 436 12.00 -23.71 8.91
N ASP A 437 13.30 -23.43 9.11
CA ASP A 437 13.81 -22.86 10.34
C ASP A 437 13.23 -21.48 10.63
N GLU A 438 13.12 -20.63 9.59
CA GLU A 438 12.47 -19.32 9.72
C GLU A 438 10.96 -19.45 10.01
N PHE A 439 10.25 -20.37 9.36
CA PHE A 439 8.83 -20.59 9.61
C PHE A 439 8.56 -21.11 11.02
N THR A 440 9.43 -21.99 11.53
CA THR A 440 9.25 -22.66 12.85
C THR A 440 10.00 -21.98 13.98
N ASN A 441 10.62 -20.81 13.74
CA ASN A 441 11.57 -20.19 14.69
C ASN A 441 12.60 -21.20 15.21
N HIS A 442 13.34 -21.82 14.29
CA HIS A 442 14.33 -22.86 14.58
C HIS A 442 13.79 -24.04 15.39
N GLY A 443 12.58 -24.50 15.06
CA GLY A 443 11.94 -25.66 15.67
C GLY A 443 11.21 -25.39 17.00
N THR A 444 11.17 -24.13 17.47
CA THR A 444 10.44 -23.78 18.71
C THR A 444 8.94 -23.76 18.52
N LEU A 445 8.45 -23.63 17.26
CA LEU A 445 7.04 -23.62 16.90
C LEU A 445 6.65 -24.87 16.15
N ARG A 446 5.40 -25.31 16.32
CA ARG A 446 4.86 -26.46 15.56
C ARG A 446 4.77 -26.15 14.07
N SER A 447 5.16 -27.12 13.24
CA SER A 447 5.18 -26.99 11.77
C SER A 447 3.88 -27.43 11.09
N THR A 448 2.75 -27.52 11.82
CA THR A 448 1.49 -28.10 11.33
C THR A 448 1.00 -27.51 10.00
N PHE A 449 1.14 -26.20 9.81
CA PHE A 449 0.71 -25.52 8.60
C PHE A 449 1.81 -25.32 7.56
N TYR A 450 3.04 -25.77 7.80
CA TYR A 450 4.17 -25.59 6.88
C TYR A 450 3.94 -26.23 5.52
N GLY A 451 3.34 -27.44 5.49
CA GLY A 451 3.02 -28.13 4.24
C GLY A 451 2.00 -27.38 3.39
N ILE A 452 0.96 -26.83 4.02
CA ILE A 452 -0.08 -26.01 3.35
C ILE A 452 0.55 -24.73 2.81
N PHE A 453 1.34 -24.03 3.64
CA PHE A 453 2.08 -22.85 3.22
C PHE A 453 2.92 -23.13 1.98
N LEU A 454 3.72 -24.20 2.02
CA LEU A 454 4.61 -24.53 0.91
C LEU A 454 3.85 -24.93 -0.36
N PHE A 455 2.72 -25.61 -0.23
CA PHE A 455 1.85 -25.95 -1.36
C PHE A 455 1.26 -24.68 -2.00
N CYS A 456 0.72 -23.76 -1.20
CA CYS A 456 0.18 -22.49 -1.69
C CYS A 456 1.24 -21.68 -2.44
N VAL A 457 2.44 -21.54 -1.85
CA VAL A 457 3.54 -20.76 -2.43
C VAL A 457 4.08 -21.36 -3.72
N ARG A 458 4.11 -22.70 -3.83
CA ARG A 458 4.63 -23.38 -5.00
C ARG A 458 3.68 -23.39 -6.19
N PHE A 459 2.39 -23.54 -5.91
CA PHE A 459 1.42 -23.84 -6.97
C PHE A 459 0.31 -22.79 -7.01
N ILE A 460 -0.38 -22.53 -5.92
CA ILE A 460 -1.58 -21.70 -5.91
C ILE A 460 -1.24 -20.25 -6.22
N CYS A 461 -0.31 -19.63 -5.48
CA CYS A 461 0.05 -18.23 -5.69
C CYS A 461 0.56 -17.94 -7.11
N PRO A 462 1.54 -18.68 -7.68
CA PRO A 462 2.00 -18.43 -9.04
C PRO A 462 0.91 -18.62 -10.09
N VAL A 463 0.07 -19.66 -9.98
CA VAL A 463 -1.04 -19.89 -10.91
C VAL A 463 -2.05 -18.75 -10.89
N CYS A 464 -2.48 -18.31 -9.70
CA CYS A 464 -3.42 -17.21 -9.57
C CYS A 464 -2.85 -15.90 -10.16
N ILE A 465 -1.57 -15.62 -9.94
CA ILE A 465 -0.94 -14.41 -10.49
C ILE A 465 -0.84 -14.49 -12.02
N VAL A 466 -0.52 -15.66 -12.58
CA VAL A 466 -0.52 -15.86 -14.04
C VAL A 466 -1.92 -15.62 -14.61
N ILE A 467 -2.98 -16.09 -13.95
CA ILE A 467 -4.37 -15.84 -14.36
C ILE A 467 -4.67 -14.34 -14.39
N ILE A 468 -4.24 -13.58 -13.36
CA ILE A 468 -4.38 -12.10 -13.36
C ILE A 468 -3.73 -11.50 -14.61
N PHE A 469 -2.49 -11.90 -14.93
CA PHE A 469 -1.79 -11.37 -16.09
C PHE A 469 -2.49 -11.70 -17.40
N LEU A 470 -2.93 -12.94 -17.58
CA LEU A 470 -3.62 -13.37 -18.79
C LEU A 470 -4.90 -12.55 -19.01
N HIS A 471 -5.63 -12.26 -17.94
CA HIS A 471 -6.81 -11.41 -18.01
C HIS A 471 -6.45 -9.94 -18.31
N GLN A 472 -5.47 -9.38 -17.63
CA GLN A 472 -5.04 -7.97 -17.84
C GLN A 472 -4.59 -7.70 -19.27
N PHE A 473 -4.02 -8.71 -19.93
CA PHE A 473 -3.64 -8.63 -21.35
C PHE A 473 -4.78 -9.02 -22.31
N GLY A 474 -5.99 -9.30 -21.82
CA GLY A 474 -7.15 -9.66 -22.61
C GLY A 474 -7.02 -11.02 -23.33
N ILE A 475 -6.24 -11.94 -22.77
CA ILE A 475 -6.02 -13.28 -23.33
C ILE A 475 -7.14 -14.24 -22.88
N ILE A 476 -7.69 -14.05 -21.67
CA ILE A 476 -8.78 -14.84 -21.10
C ILE A 476 -9.92 -13.97 -20.58
#